data_521fc590eb34ea78172932c2476005ac
#
_entry.id   521fc590eb34ea78172932c2476005ac
#
_cell.length_a   1.000
_cell.length_b   1.000
_cell.length_c   1.000
_cell.angle_alpha   90.00
_cell.angle_beta   90.00
_cell.angle_gamma   90.00
#
_symmetry.space_group_name_H-M   'P 1'
#
loop_
_entity.id
_entity.type
_entity.pdbx_description
1 polymer ?
#
loop_
_entity_poly.entity_id
_entity_poly.type
_entity_poly.pdbx_seq_one_letter_code
_entity_poly.pdbx_strand_id
1 'polypeptide(L)'
;MIDALRLQQNWRAVAAHGDQVPLFFYSSLFLSDPDIRNMFPVSMAAQRDRLVAALGRLVSCADDLDAVAPLLRQLGRDHRRFGVARDHYAAVGDALLATLEHFSGPAWSDELARDWAAAYQTAAQVMSDAADAAGDQPPWWDLPVVRVERRTVDVAVLTVTPHAPLAYRAGQSVAVEVPTRPRLWRYYTPATLPRADGSFELHVRLVPGGPVSTAVVQGIQCGDVLRAGAPMGERLTLTPGERRDLVLLAGGTGLAPMKALVEQLRAEGGPRRTHLFWGVRRQRELYDLQAMQHLAHGSAWLRLVPCVSQELAPDGRIETGTVLDVALRHGPWADHEVYVCGSPAMVRATVGGVRRAGTPDGLVRFEDLGSEEAPT
;
A
#
# COMPACT_ATOMS: atom_id res chain seq x y z
N MET A 1 0.08 0.07 -35.33
CA MET A 1 -0.85 -0.49 -34.31
C MET A 1 -0.10 -1.58 -33.60
N ILE A 2 -0.06 -1.60 -32.28
CA ILE A 2 0.63 -2.62 -31.47
C ILE A 2 -0.18 -3.92 -31.56
N ASP A 3 0.49 -5.05 -31.84
CA ASP A 3 -0.13 -6.37 -31.80
C ASP A 3 -0.05 -6.95 -30.39
N ALA A 4 -1.11 -6.73 -29.59
CA ALA A 4 -1.20 -7.15 -28.21
C ALA A 4 -1.06 -8.69 -28.06
N LEU A 5 -1.63 -9.47 -28.97
CA LEU A 5 -1.54 -10.93 -28.92
C LEU A 5 -0.10 -11.41 -29.11
N ARG A 6 0.65 -10.79 -30.04
CA ARG A 6 2.05 -11.09 -30.28
C ARG A 6 2.90 -10.79 -29.04
N LEU A 7 2.68 -9.62 -28.40
CA LEU A 7 3.35 -9.26 -27.16
C LEU A 7 3.07 -10.27 -26.03
N GLN A 8 1.80 -10.66 -25.87
CA GLN A 8 1.38 -11.63 -24.83
C GLN A 8 1.99 -13.01 -25.05
N GLN A 9 2.04 -13.48 -26.30
CA GLN A 9 2.66 -14.77 -26.64
C GLN A 9 4.16 -14.74 -26.38
N ASN A 10 4.85 -13.68 -26.81
CA ASN A 10 6.28 -13.52 -26.60
C ASN A 10 6.59 -13.44 -25.10
N TRP A 11 5.85 -12.62 -24.33
CA TRP A 11 6.06 -12.50 -22.89
C TRP A 11 5.90 -13.83 -22.15
N ARG A 12 4.93 -14.67 -22.53
CA ARG A 12 4.77 -16.00 -21.92
C ARG A 12 6.02 -16.85 -22.13
N ALA A 13 6.60 -16.81 -23.33
CA ALA A 13 7.82 -17.57 -23.64
C ALA A 13 9.02 -17.01 -22.85
N VAL A 14 9.22 -15.70 -22.82
CA VAL A 14 10.28 -15.04 -22.08
C VAL A 14 10.15 -15.30 -20.57
N ALA A 15 8.97 -15.09 -20.00
CA ALA A 15 8.73 -15.28 -18.57
C ALA A 15 8.93 -16.74 -18.10
N ALA A 16 8.85 -17.72 -18.98
CA ALA A 16 9.16 -19.12 -18.68
C ALA A 16 10.61 -19.36 -18.25
N HIS A 17 11.54 -18.44 -18.57
CA HIS A 17 12.93 -18.48 -18.10
C HIS A 17 13.11 -18.05 -16.64
N GLY A 18 12.01 -17.65 -15.94
CA GLY A 18 12.00 -17.36 -14.51
C GLY A 18 12.98 -16.24 -14.11
N ASP A 19 13.76 -16.48 -13.06
CA ASP A 19 14.66 -15.48 -12.48
C ASP A 19 15.79 -15.00 -13.41
N GLN A 20 16.06 -15.73 -14.50
CA GLN A 20 17.10 -15.33 -15.44
C GLN A 20 16.76 -14.04 -16.18
N VAL A 21 15.48 -13.83 -16.46
CA VAL A 21 14.98 -12.62 -17.17
C VAL A 21 15.30 -11.34 -16.40
N PRO A 22 14.85 -11.16 -15.17
CA PRO A 22 15.15 -9.94 -14.42
C PRO A 22 16.64 -9.81 -14.05
N LEU A 23 17.37 -10.94 -13.91
CA LEU A 23 18.81 -10.90 -13.69
C LEU A 23 19.53 -10.32 -14.90
N PHE A 24 19.21 -10.79 -16.10
CA PHE A 24 19.78 -10.26 -17.34
C PHE A 24 19.43 -8.78 -17.53
N PHE A 25 18.16 -8.41 -17.33
CA PHE A 25 17.71 -7.04 -17.44
C PHE A 25 18.51 -6.07 -16.56
N TYR A 26 18.61 -6.36 -15.26
CA TYR A 26 19.33 -5.48 -14.33
C TYR A 26 20.84 -5.49 -14.59
N SER A 27 21.40 -6.62 -15.02
CA SER A 27 22.82 -6.67 -15.40
C SER A 27 23.10 -5.80 -16.63
N SER A 28 22.27 -5.89 -17.66
CA SER A 28 22.35 -5.04 -18.85
C SER A 28 22.20 -3.56 -18.50
N LEU A 29 21.19 -3.21 -17.71
CA LEU A 29 20.93 -1.84 -17.29
C LEU A 29 22.10 -1.23 -16.50
N PHE A 30 22.64 -1.95 -15.53
CA PHE A 30 23.75 -1.45 -14.70
C PHE A 30 25.10 -1.45 -15.40
N LEU A 31 25.27 -2.22 -16.47
CA LEU A 31 26.44 -2.16 -17.32
C LEU A 31 26.39 -0.97 -18.28
N SER A 32 25.21 -0.65 -18.81
CA SER A 32 25.04 0.49 -19.72
C SER A 32 25.04 1.83 -18.97
N ASP A 33 24.49 1.88 -17.76
CA ASP A 33 24.46 3.07 -16.91
C ASP A 33 24.70 2.68 -15.44
N PRO A 34 25.98 2.68 -14.99
CA PRO A 34 26.33 2.30 -13.62
C PRO A 34 25.73 3.19 -12.54
N ASP A 35 25.43 4.45 -12.84
CA ASP A 35 24.88 5.40 -11.86
C ASP A 35 23.44 5.06 -11.49
N ILE A 36 22.70 4.46 -12.40
CA ILE A 36 21.33 3.97 -12.14
C ILE A 36 21.32 2.96 -10.99
N ARG A 37 22.40 2.16 -10.79
CA ARG A 37 22.50 1.21 -9.67
C ARG A 37 22.27 1.87 -8.31
N ASN A 38 22.66 3.13 -8.18
CA ASN A 38 22.50 3.88 -6.94
C ASN A 38 21.04 4.20 -6.58
N MET A 39 20.09 4.04 -7.49
CA MET A 39 18.66 4.23 -7.26
C MET A 39 17.99 2.99 -6.65
N PHE A 40 18.66 1.84 -6.62
CA PHE A 40 18.13 0.56 -6.18
C PHE A 40 18.66 0.15 -4.81
N PRO A 41 17.91 -0.65 -4.04
CA PRO A 41 18.37 -1.19 -2.77
C PRO A 41 19.54 -2.18 -3.00
N VAL A 42 20.27 -2.48 -1.91
CA VAL A 42 21.37 -3.45 -1.95
C VAL A 42 20.86 -4.84 -2.38
N SER A 43 19.77 -5.30 -1.76
CA SER A 43 19.12 -6.56 -2.13
C SER A 43 18.11 -6.33 -3.26
N MET A 44 18.31 -7.01 -4.39
CA MET A 44 17.51 -6.87 -5.60
C MET A 44 16.38 -7.92 -5.73
N ALA A 45 16.26 -8.89 -4.80
CA ALA A 45 15.32 -10.00 -4.93
C ALA A 45 13.89 -9.51 -5.14
N ALA A 46 13.35 -8.74 -4.19
CA ALA A 46 12.00 -8.20 -4.30
C ALA A 46 11.81 -7.25 -5.50
N GLN A 47 12.88 -6.56 -5.94
CA GLN A 47 12.81 -5.67 -7.10
C GLN A 47 12.69 -6.45 -8.41
N ARG A 48 13.36 -7.62 -8.50
CA ARG A 48 13.24 -8.52 -9.66
C ARG A 48 11.82 -9.06 -9.80
N ASP A 49 11.23 -9.51 -8.70
CA ASP A 49 9.85 -10.01 -8.69
C ASP A 49 8.86 -8.93 -9.13
N ARG A 50 9.03 -7.69 -8.64
CA ARG A 50 8.20 -6.55 -9.02
C ARG A 50 8.29 -6.20 -10.50
N LEU A 51 9.48 -6.27 -11.09
CA LEU A 51 9.67 -6.01 -12.51
C LEU A 51 8.86 -7.01 -13.35
N VAL A 52 9.02 -8.30 -13.08
CA VAL A 52 8.33 -9.37 -13.83
C VAL A 52 6.82 -9.22 -13.69
N ALA A 53 6.33 -8.97 -12.49
CA ALA A 53 4.90 -8.78 -12.24
C ALA A 53 4.36 -7.50 -12.92
N ALA A 54 5.10 -6.40 -12.91
CA ALA A 54 4.69 -5.16 -13.58
C ALA A 54 4.64 -5.34 -15.10
N LEU A 55 5.66 -5.95 -15.71
CA LEU A 55 5.67 -6.25 -17.14
C LEU A 55 4.54 -7.22 -17.52
N GLY A 56 4.31 -8.26 -16.71
CA GLY A 56 3.20 -9.19 -16.93
C GLY A 56 1.84 -8.50 -16.96
N ARG A 57 1.61 -7.56 -16.04
CA ARG A 57 0.36 -6.76 -16.02
C ARG A 57 0.26 -5.83 -17.23
N LEU A 58 1.30 -5.12 -17.58
CA LEU A 58 1.31 -4.24 -18.74
C LEU A 58 0.97 -5.00 -20.03
N VAL A 59 1.59 -6.16 -20.21
CA VAL A 59 1.36 -7.00 -21.39
C VAL A 59 -0.03 -7.63 -21.40
N SER A 60 -0.55 -8.04 -20.23
CA SER A 60 -1.91 -8.61 -20.16
C SER A 60 -3.02 -7.62 -20.55
N CYS A 61 -2.74 -6.32 -20.47
CA CYS A 61 -3.66 -5.23 -20.83
C CYS A 61 -3.14 -4.43 -22.05
N ALA A 62 -2.29 -5.00 -22.88
CA ALA A 62 -1.73 -4.30 -24.04
C ALA A 62 -2.78 -3.91 -25.12
N ASP A 63 -3.94 -4.52 -25.08
CA ASP A 63 -5.13 -4.22 -25.88
C ASP A 63 -6.02 -3.11 -25.27
N ASP A 64 -5.85 -2.79 -23.96
CA ASP A 64 -6.59 -1.76 -23.25
C ASP A 64 -5.65 -0.92 -22.38
N LEU A 65 -4.95 0.02 -23.02
CA LEU A 65 -4.01 0.91 -22.33
C LEU A 65 -4.71 1.86 -21.33
N ASP A 66 -5.99 2.13 -21.51
CA ASP A 66 -6.76 2.96 -20.58
C ASP A 66 -6.96 2.26 -19.23
N ALA A 67 -7.07 0.94 -19.24
CA ALA A 67 -7.18 0.16 -18.01
C ALA A 67 -5.91 0.21 -17.16
N VAL A 68 -4.71 0.33 -17.79
CA VAL A 68 -3.42 0.40 -17.06
C VAL A 68 -2.93 1.83 -16.84
N ALA A 69 -3.51 2.83 -17.49
CA ALA A 69 -3.09 4.22 -17.35
C ALA A 69 -3.08 4.74 -15.89
N PRO A 70 -4.05 4.39 -15.01
CA PRO A 70 -3.98 4.78 -13.60
C PRO A 70 -2.76 4.21 -12.87
N LEU A 71 -2.41 2.95 -13.15
CA LEU A 71 -1.22 2.30 -12.59
C LEU A 71 0.06 2.98 -13.09
N LEU A 72 0.18 3.23 -14.38
CA LEU A 72 1.34 3.91 -14.97
C LEU A 72 1.51 5.33 -14.41
N ARG A 73 0.42 6.09 -14.28
CA ARG A 73 0.47 7.43 -13.66
C ARG A 73 0.94 7.35 -12.21
N GLN A 74 0.49 6.34 -11.46
CA GLN A 74 0.95 6.14 -10.08
C GLN A 74 2.43 5.79 -10.04
N LEU A 75 2.87 4.85 -10.90
CA LEU A 75 4.28 4.49 -11.01
C LEU A 75 5.16 5.70 -11.37
N GLY A 76 4.72 6.55 -12.29
CA GLY A 76 5.45 7.77 -12.65
C GLY A 76 5.64 8.71 -11.46
N ARG A 77 4.57 8.97 -10.70
CA ARG A 77 4.66 9.75 -9.47
C ARG A 77 5.59 9.12 -8.44
N ASP A 78 5.51 7.79 -8.27
CA ASP A 78 6.32 7.04 -7.31
C ASP A 78 7.82 7.02 -7.68
N HIS A 79 8.14 7.03 -8.98
CA HIS A 79 9.52 7.04 -9.44
C HIS A 79 10.26 8.33 -9.09
N ARG A 80 9.55 9.46 -8.86
CA ARG A 80 10.15 10.71 -8.42
C ARG A 80 10.95 10.57 -7.12
N ARG A 81 10.45 9.78 -6.16
CA ARG A 81 11.13 9.56 -4.87
C ARG A 81 12.46 8.81 -4.99
N PHE A 82 12.70 8.16 -6.11
CA PHE A 82 13.97 7.49 -6.42
C PHE A 82 14.91 8.35 -7.25
N GLY A 83 14.50 9.57 -7.62
CA GLY A 83 15.30 10.48 -8.45
C GLY A 83 15.28 10.10 -9.93
N VAL A 84 14.28 9.37 -10.40
CA VAL A 84 14.17 9.00 -11.82
C VAL A 84 13.87 10.25 -12.66
N ALA A 85 14.73 10.48 -13.65
CA ALA A 85 14.59 11.53 -14.67
C ALA A 85 14.19 10.92 -16.01
N ARG A 86 13.77 11.76 -16.96
CA ARG A 86 13.36 11.32 -18.32
C ARG A 86 14.43 10.49 -19.03
N ASP A 87 15.72 10.86 -18.89
CA ASP A 87 16.81 10.16 -19.56
C ASP A 87 16.99 8.72 -19.10
N HIS A 88 16.60 8.41 -17.85
CA HIS A 88 16.67 7.05 -17.35
C HIS A 88 15.70 6.08 -18.06
N TYR A 89 14.57 6.59 -18.60
CA TYR A 89 13.62 5.74 -19.32
C TYR A 89 14.23 5.19 -20.62
N ALA A 90 15.13 5.93 -21.30
CA ALA A 90 15.81 5.44 -22.49
C ALA A 90 16.68 4.22 -22.17
N ALA A 91 17.56 4.32 -21.15
CA ALA A 91 18.42 3.23 -20.72
C ALA A 91 17.62 1.98 -20.27
N VAL A 92 16.50 2.19 -19.58
CA VAL A 92 15.58 1.10 -19.17
C VAL A 92 14.94 0.44 -20.40
N GLY A 93 14.53 1.22 -21.41
CA GLY A 93 13.97 0.72 -22.67
C GLY A 93 14.96 -0.14 -23.43
N ASP A 94 16.19 0.33 -23.58
CA ASP A 94 17.27 -0.41 -24.28
C ASP A 94 17.57 -1.73 -23.56
N ALA A 95 17.69 -1.71 -22.22
CA ALA A 95 17.92 -2.92 -21.43
C ALA A 95 16.73 -3.90 -21.53
N LEU A 96 15.50 -3.41 -21.59
CA LEU A 96 14.30 -4.22 -21.78
C LEU A 96 14.32 -4.91 -23.15
N LEU A 97 14.53 -4.14 -24.22
CA LEU A 97 14.56 -4.71 -25.59
C LEU A 97 15.68 -5.74 -25.74
N ALA A 98 16.89 -5.46 -25.25
CA ALA A 98 17.99 -6.42 -25.25
C ALA A 98 17.66 -7.71 -24.47
N THR A 99 16.93 -7.59 -23.35
CA THR A 99 16.47 -8.74 -22.57
C THR A 99 15.47 -9.59 -23.35
N LEU A 100 14.48 -8.94 -23.96
CA LEU A 100 13.44 -9.60 -24.75
C LEU A 100 14.04 -10.31 -25.97
N GLU A 101 14.95 -9.66 -26.68
CA GLU A 101 15.69 -10.24 -27.81
C GLU A 101 16.46 -11.49 -27.37
N HIS A 102 17.24 -11.38 -26.29
CA HIS A 102 18.06 -12.49 -25.77
C HIS A 102 17.23 -13.74 -25.47
N PHE A 103 16.11 -13.59 -24.77
CA PHE A 103 15.27 -14.71 -24.37
C PHE A 103 14.26 -15.17 -25.44
N SER A 104 14.00 -14.36 -26.46
CA SER A 104 13.18 -14.76 -27.61
C SER A 104 13.97 -15.56 -28.64
N GLY A 105 15.28 -15.35 -28.71
CA GLY A 105 16.15 -16.04 -29.65
C GLY A 105 15.66 -15.96 -31.11
N PRO A 106 15.55 -17.09 -31.85
CA PRO A 106 15.10 -17.08 -33.25
C PRO A 106 13.64 -16.56 -33.47
N ALA A 107 12.84 -16.43 -32.42
CA ALA A 107 11.50 -15.88 -32.50
C ALA A 107 11.48 -14.34 -32.48
N TRP A 108 12.61 -13.70 -32.23
CA TRP A 108 12.74 -12.25 -32.30
C TRP A 108 12.67 -11.76 -33.76
N SER A 109 11.87 -10.77 -34.04
CA SER A 109 11.73 -10.17 -35.37
C SER A 109 11.66 -8.64 -35.25
N ASP A 110 11.94 -7.95 -36.36
CA ASP A 110 11.83 -6.48 -36.43
C ASP A 110 10.42 -5.96 -36.10
N GLU A 111 9.39 -6.76 -36.40
CA GLU A 111 8.02 -6.39 -36.07
C GLU A 111 7.76 -6.52 -34.56
N LEU A 112 8.25 -7.59 -33.95
CA LEU A 112 8.14 -7.80 -32.50
C LEU A 112 8.93 -6.73 -31.74
N ALA A 113 10.13 -6.39 -32.19
CA ALA A 113 10.95 -5.31 -31.64
C ALA A 113 10.20 -3.95 -31.69
N ARG A 114 9.58 -3.64 -32.82
CA ARG A 114 8.79 -2.41 -32.97
C ARG A 114 7.57 -2.36 -32.07
N ASP A 115 6.86 -3.48 -31.91
CA ASP A 115 5.70 -3.57 -31.02
C ASP A 115 6.10 -3.35 -29.56
N TRP A 116 7.19 -4.00 -29.09
CA TRP A 116 7.71 -3.80 -27.75
C TRP A 116 8.23 -2.37 -27.50
N ALA A 117 8.97 -1.81 -28.45
CA ALA A 117 9.43 -0.43 -28.36
C ALA A 117 8.26 0.57 -28.25
N ALA A 118 7.23 0.40 -29.09
CA ALA A 118 6.04 1.26 -29.06
C ALA A 118 5.27 1.13 -27.74
N ALA A 119 5.06 -0.10 -27.24
CA ALA A 119 4.40 -0.34 -25.95
C ALA A 119 5.17 0.30 -24.80
N TYR A 120 6.49 0.10 -24.77
CA TYR A 120 7.35 0.70 -23.74
C TYR A 120 7.34 2.23 -23.81
N GLN A 121 7.50 2.82 -24.98
CA GLN A 121 7.49 4.28 -25.17
C GLN A 121 6.18 4.90 -24.69
N THR A 122 5.04 4.26 -24.99
CA THR A 122 3.74 4.71 -24.50
C THR A 122 3.67 4.68 -22.97
N ALA A 123 4.11 3.60 -22.35
CA ALA A 123 4.14 3.48 -20.88
C ALA A 123 5.08 4.53 -20.25
N ALA A 124 6.29 4.69 -20.78
CA ALA A 124 7.28 5.66 -20.32
C ALA A 124 6.77 7.09 -20.44
N GLN A 125 6.05 7.43 -21.54
CA GLN A 125 5.46 8.75 -21.73
C GLN A 125 4.38 9.04 -20.67
N VAL A 126 3.45 8.10 -20.43
CA VAL A 126 2.40 8.25 -19.41
C VAL A 126 3.01 8.44 -18.02
N MET A 127 4.08 7.68 -17.70
CA MET A 127 4.79 7.79 -16.42
C MET A 127 5.50 9.14 -16.30
N SER A 128 6.20 9.59 -17.33
CA SER A 128 6.90 10.89 -17.35
C SER A 128 5.93 12.05 -17.22
N ASP A 129 4.83 12.02 -17.95
CA ASP A 129 3.82 13.09 -17.89
C ASP A 129 3.18 13.17 -16.50
N ALA A 130 2.95 12.03 -15.86
CA ALA A 130 2.43 11.97 -14.50
C ALA A 130 3.44 12.46 -13.44
N ALA A 131 4.73 12.24 -13.67
CA ALA A 131 5.80 12.79 -12.83
C ALA A 131 5.90 14.31 -12.97
N ASP A 132 5.83 14.82 -14.19
CA ASP A 132 5.87 16.26 -14.49
C ASP A 132 4.60 16.99 -13.99
N ALA A 133 3.44 16.35 -14.11
CA ALA A 133 2.18 16.90 -13.61
C ALA A 133 2.12 17.08 -12.08
N ALA A 134 3.03 16.43 -11.34
CA ALA A 134 3.20 16.69 -9.92
C ALA A 134 3.82 18.07 -9.62
N GLY A 135 4.37 18.75 -10.63
CA GLY A 135 4.86 20.12 -10.54
C GLY A 135 5.87 20.34 -9.43
N ASP A 136 5.66 21.42 -8.66
CA ASP A 136 6.55 21.83 -7.57
C ASP A 136 6.41 20.98 -6.28
N GLN A 137 5.56 19.94 -6.27
CA GLN A 137 5.49 19.05 -5.12
C GLN A 137 6.84 18.36 -4.92
N PRO A 138 7.32 18.23 -3.69
CA PRO A 138 8.58 17.54 -3.42
C PRO A 138 8.49 16.06 -3.84
N PRO A 139 9.58 15.42 -4.25
CA PRO A 139 9.59 14.00 -4.58
C PRO A 139 9.37 13.12 -3.33
N TRP A 140 9.66 13.63 -2.15
CA TRP A 140 9.33 13.07 -0.83
C TRP A 140 9.21 14.18 0.20
N TRP A 141 8.59 13.89 1.33
CA TRP A 141 8.50 14.75 2.51
C TRP A 141 9.41 14.22 3.59
N ASP A 142 10.27 15.07 4.14
CA ASP A 142 11.01 14.74 5.35
C ASP A 142 10.05 14.81 6.54
N LEU A 143 10.05 13.72 7.34
CA LEU A 143 9.18 13.51 8.48
C LEU A 143 10.01 13.38 9.76
N PRO A 144 10.38 14.47 10.43
CA PRO A 144 10.93 14.40 11.79
C PRO A 144 10.01 13.61 12.72
N VAL A 145 10.59 12.67 13.43
CA VAL A 145 9.92 11.89 14.47
C VAL A 145 9.92 12.71 15.76
N VAL A 146 8.75 13.18 16.17
CA VAL A 146 8.63 14.01 17.38
C VAL A 146 8.28 13.17 18.62
N ARG A 147 7.74 11.96 18.44
CA ARG A 147 7.39 11.04 19.52
C ARG A 147 7.45 9.60 19.05
N VAL A 148 7.96 8.72 19.93
CA VAL A 148 7.98 7.26 19.73
C VAL A 148 7.39 6.59 20.95
N GLU A 149 6.33 5.83 20.76
CA GLU A 149 5.68 5.04 21.82
C GLU A 149 5.71 3.56 21.44
N ARG A 150 6.50 2.78 22.16
CA ARG A 150 6.49 1.32 22.04
C ARG A 150 5.34 0.76 22.87
N ARG A 151 4.19 0.55 22.20
CA ARG A 151 2.95 0.13 22.84
C ARG A 151 2.95 -1.35 23.23
N THR A 152 3.65 -2.17 22.45
CA THR A 152 3.92 -3.59 22.72
C THR A 152 5.34 -3.93 22.29
N VAL A 153 5.75 -5.19 22.49
CA VAL A 153 7.07 -5.65 22.03
C VAL A 153 7.23 -5.61 20.52
N ASP A 154 6.12 -5.62 19.78
CA ASP A 154 6.09 -5.68 18.31
C ASP A 154 5.33 -4.51 17.65
N VAL A 155 4.84 -3.54 18.42
CA VAL A 155 4.12 -2.36 17.86
C VAL A 155 4.69 -1.06 18.42
N ALA A 156 5.06 -0.17 17.51
CA ALA A 156 5.40 1.22 17.81
C ALA A 156 4.40 2.17 17.16
N VAL A 157 4.05 3.23 17.88
CA VAL A 157 3.31 4.40 17.38
C VAL A 157 4.30 5.54 17.28
N LEU A 158 4.48 6.07 16.07
CA LEU A 158 5.31 7.23 15.79
C LEU A 158 4.41 8.44 15.57
N THR A 159 4.71 9.56 16.22
CA THR A 159 4.18 10.86 15.81
C THR A 159 5.26 11.56 14.98
N VAL A 160 4.89 11.97 13.78
CA VAL A 160 5.79 12.65 12.84
C VAL A 160 5.20 13.99 12.44
N THR A 161 6.07 14.95 12.10
CA THR A 161 5.65 16.29 11.64
C THR A 161 6.37 16.59 10.34
N PRO A 162 5.69 16.69 9.19
CA PRO A 162 6.32 17.02 7.92
C PRO A 162 6.92 18.43 7.93
N HIS A 163 8.10 18.60 7.32
CA HIS A 163 8.70 19.94 7.14
C HIS A 163 7.91 20.82 6.15
N ALA A 164 7.20 20.21 5.20
CA ALA A 164 6.29 20.89 4.27
C ALA A 164 4.89 20.26 4.39
N PRO A 165 3.82 21.00 4.10
CA PRO A 165 2.46 20.45 4.19
C PRO A 165 2.30 19.17 3.38
N LEU A 166 1.86 18.11 4.02
CA LEU A 166 1.52 16.82 3.41
C LEU A 166 0.00 16.65 3.49
N ALA A 167 -0.67 17.00 2.39
CA ALA A 167 -2.12 16.85 2.31
C ALA A 167 -2.49 15.40 1.99
N TYR A 168 -3.20 14.74 2.89
CA TYR A 168 -3.76 13.40 2.68
C TYR A 168 -5.19 13.33 3.20
N ARG A 169 -5.94 12.34 2.72
CA ARG A 169 -7.28 12.00 3.23
C ARG A 169 -7.17 10.78 4.15
N ALA A 170 -8.04 10.70 5.15
CA ALA A 170 -8.15 9.50 5.97
C ALA A 170 -8.31 8.25 5.10
N GLY A 171 -7.56 7.21 5.42
CA GLY A 171 -7.53 5.96 4.66
C GLY A 171 -6.51 5.90 3.50
N GLN A 172 -5.90 7.02 3.11
CA GLN A 172 -4.77 7.00 2.17
C GLN A 172 -3.50 6.53 2.86
N SER A 173 -2.63 5.85 2.11
CA SER A 173 -1.33 5.39 2.57
C SER A 173 -0.21 6.28 2.06
N VAL A 174 0.90 6.34 2.79
CA VAL A 174 2.17 6.95 2.38
C VAL A 174 3.27 5.89 2.36
N ALA A 175 4.12 5.92 1.34
CA ALA A 175 5.32 5.09 1.34
C ALA A 175 6.35 5.73 2.28
N VAL A 176 6.91 4.97 3.21
CA VAL A 176 7.89 5.45 4.20
C VAL A 176 9.23 4.77 4.01
N GLU A 177 10.29 5.56 4.00
CA GLU A 177 11.69 5.13 4.05
C GLU A 177 12.30 5.53 5.39
N VAL A 178 13.14 4.65 5.96
CA VAL A 178 13.89 4.94 7.18
C VAL A 178 15.37 5.16 6.87
N PRO A 179 16.08 6.03 7.61
CA PRO A 179 17.48 6.39 7.32
C PRO A 179 18.42 5.17 7.26
N THR A 180 18.17 4.18 8.12
CA THR A 180 19.00 2.97 8.24
C THR A 180 18.71 1.91 7.16
N ARG A 181 17.72 2.12 6.31
CA ARG A 181 17.32 1.21 5.23
C ARG A 181 17.00 2.00 3.97
N PRO A 182 17.98 2.68 3.39
CA PRO A 182 17.77 3.54 2.23
C PRO A 182 17.23 2.74 1.03
N ARG A 183 16.36 3.36 0.25
CA ARG A 183 15.68 2.82 -0.94
C ARG A 183 14.72 1.65 -0.66
N LEU A 184 14.47 1.33 0.62
CA LEU A 184 13.45 0.38 1.04
C LEU A 184 12.23 1.14 1.57
N TRP A 185 11.22 1.25 0.74
CA TRP A 185 9.96 1.91 1.08
C TRP A 185 8.90 0.89 1.49
N ARG A 186 8.10 1.23 2.51
CA ARG A 186 6.92 0.45 2.92
C ARG A 186 5.74 1.37 3.12
N TYR A 187 4.56 0.90 2.73
CA TYR A 187 3.34 1.68 2.87
C TYR A 187 2.79 1.58 4.28
N TYR A 188 2.44 2.74 4.82
CA TYR A 188 1.74 2.88 6.09
C TYR A 188 0.61 3.88 5.92
N THR A 189 -0.54 3.58 6.51
CA THR A 189 -1.67 4.51 6.55
C THR A 189 -1.55 5.38 7.78
N PRO A 190 -1.56 6.73 7.66
CA PRO A 190 -1.71 7.61 8.80
C PRO A 190 -2.93 7.23 9.64
N ALA A 191 -2.73 7.13 10.96
CA ALA A 191 -3.77 6.70 11.90
C ALA A 191 -4.64 7.85 12.39
N THR A 192 -4.32 9.08 12.02
CA THR A 192 -5.02 10.31 12.40
C THR A 192 -5.26 11.19 11.18
N LEU A 193 -6.14 12.15 11.28
CA LEU A 193 -6.16 13.29 10.37
C LEU A 193 -4.90 14.16 10.57
N PRO A 194 -4.49 14.99 9.57
CA PRO A 194 -3.50 16.03 9.79
C PRO A 194 -3.97 16.94 10.93
N ARG A 195 -3.14 17.05 11.99
CA ARG A 195 -3.40 17.98 13.09
C ARG A 195 -3.10 19.42 12.68
N ALA A 196 -3.46 20.39 13.51
CA ALA A 196 -3.24 21.81 13.24
C ALA A 196 -1.74 22.15 13.04
N ASP A 197 -0.83 21.41 13.68
CA ASP A 197 0.62 21.51 13.52
C ASP A 197 1.16 20.66 12.35
N GLY A 198 0.29 20.02 11.58
CA GLY A 198 0.62 19.10 10.48
C GLY A 198 1.05 17.71 10.94
N SER A 199 1.17 17.45 12.25
CA SER A 199 1.60 16.14 12.76
C SER A 199 0.54 15.06 12.53
N PHE A 200 1.02 13.81 12.39
CA PHE A 200 0.15 12.63 12.29
C PHE A 200 0.83 11.39 12.90
N GLU A 201 0.05 10.35 13.10
CA GLU A 201 0.53 9.11 13.69
C GLU A 201 0.71 8.01 12.63
N LEU A 202 1.78 7.24 12.78
CA LEU A 202 2.02 5.99 12.06
C LEU A 202 2.07 4.84 13.06
N HIS A 203 1.22 3.84 12.86
CA HIS A 203 1.20 2.62 13.66
C HIS A 203 1.96 1.51 12.93
N VAL A 204 3.09 1.12 13.46
CA VAL A 204 3.97 0.16 12.79
C VAL A 204 4.09 -1.11 13.61
N ARG A 205 3.77 -2.25 13.00
CA ARG A 205 4.01 -3.56 13.57
C ARG A 205 5.27 -4.18 13.00
N LEU A 206 6.09 -4.75 13.84
CA LEU A 206 7.24 -5.54 13.46
C LEU A 206 6.77 -6.79 12.72
N VAL A 207 7.28 -6.96 11.52
CA VAL A 207 7.08 -8.15 10.70
C VAL A 207 8.36 -8.97 10.77
N PRO A 208 8.31 -10.26 11.14
CA PRO A 208 9.50 -11.12 11.13
C PRO A 208 10.20 -11.11 9.78
N GLY A 209 11.50 -10.82 9.77
CA GLY A 209 12.28 -10.67 8.53
C GLY A 209 12.10 -9.34 7.78
N GLY A 210 11.16 -8.50 8.19
CA GLY A 210 10.92 -7.19 7.56
C GLY A 210 11.95 -6.14 7.97
N PRO A 211 12.85 -5.71 7.09
CA PRO A 211 13.96 -4.83 7.48
C PRO A 211 13.50 -3.43 7.90
N VAL A 212 12.45 -2.88 7.26
CA VAL A 212 11.94 -1.53 7.57
C VAL A 212 11.14 -1.54 8.87
N SER A 213 10.19 -2.47 9.04
CA SER A 213 9.38 -2.56 10.26
C SER A 213 10.24 -2.84 11.50
N THR A 214 11.28 -3.68 11.37
CA THR A 214 12.25 -3.94 12.44
C THR A 214 13.02 -2.66 12.80
N ALA A 215 13.52 -1.93 11.79
CA ALA A 215 14.21 -0.67 12.02
C ALA A 215 13.32 0.36 12.72
N VAL A 216 12.04 0.46 12.31
CA VAL A 216 11.07 1.37 12.95
C VAL A 216 10.80 0.98 14.41
N VAL A 217 10.41 -0.27 14.66
CA VAL A 217 9.96 -0.67 16.01
C VAL A 217 11.10 -0.72 17.02
N GLN A 218 12.30 -1.13 16.58
CA GLN A 218 13.45 -1.32 17.48
C GLN A 218 14.45 -0.17 17.48
N GLY A 219 14.60 0.54 16.34
CA GLY A 219 15.71 1.48 16.14
C GLY A 219 15.33 2.96 16.14
N ILE A 220 14.17 3.32 15.59
CA ILE A 220 13.78 4.73 15.44
C ILE A 220 13.61 5.40 16.81
N GLN A 221 14.11 6.63 16.90
CA GLN A 221 14.06 7.48 18.09
C GLN A 221 13.48 8.86 17.75
N CYS A 222 13.10 9.59 18.79
CA CYS A 222 12.73 11.00 18.64
C CYS A 222 13.94 11.80 18.09
N GLY A 223 13.68 12.62 17.07
CA GLY A 223 14.71 13.38 16.36
C GLY A 223 15.19 12.72 15.05
N ASP A 224 14.95 11.43 14.84
CA ASP A 224 15.19 10.80 13.53
C ASP A 224 14.28 11.42 12.46
N VAL A 225 14.75 11.43 11.22
CA VAL A 225 13.98 11.93 10.07
C VAL A 225 13.67 10.76 9.13
N LEU A 226 12.40 10.46 8.98
CA LEU A 226 11.90 9.53 7.97
C LEU A 226 11.64 10.29 6.66
N ARG A 227 11.42 9.57 5.57
CA ARG A 227 10.91 10.15 4.33
C ARG A 227 9.58 9.53 3.97
N ALA A 228 8.62 10.35 3.52
CA ALA A 228 7.35 9.89 2.99
C ALA A 228 7.22 10.21 1.51
N GLY A 229 6.73 9.27 0.72
CA GLY A 229 6.24 9.53 -0.63
C GLY A 229 4.87 10.21 -0.62
N ALA A 230 4.40 10.63 -1.79
CA ALA A 230 3.07 11.19 -1.95
C ALA A 230 1.97 10.25 -1.44
N PRO A 231 0.90 10.77 -0.82
CA PRO A 231 -0.24 9.98 -0.40
C PRO A 231 -0.92 9.28 -1.60
N MET A 232 -1.33 8.05 -1.39
CA MET A 232 -1.93 7.22 -2.42
C MET A 232 -3.04 6.32 -1.88
N GLY A 233 -3.82 5.73 -2.80
CA GLY A 233 -4.92 4.84 -2.46
C GLY A 233 -6.23 5.60 -2.21
N GLU A 234 -7.33 4.98 -2.65
CA GLU A 234 -8.67 5.55 -2.53
C GLU A 234 -9.67 4.56 -1.93
N ARG A 235 -9.29 3.30 -1.86
CA ARG A 235 -10.22 2.22 -1.48
C ARG A 235 -10.63 2.27 -0.02
N LEU A 236 -9.79 2.78 0.86
CA LEU A 236 -10.11 2.93 2.28
C LEU A 236 -10.50 4.36 2.66
N THR A 237 -10.68 5.28 1.69
CA THR A 237 -11.23 6.61 1.96
C THR A 237 -12.74 6.57 2.01
N LEU A 238 -13.37 7.46 2.79
CA LEU A 238 -14.83 7.59 2.79
C LEU A 238 -15.35 8.02 1.41
N THR A 239 -16.41 7.38 0.97
CA THR A 239 -17.06 7.71 -0.30
C THR A 239 -17.76 9.07 -0.18
N PRO A 240 -17.41 10.09 -0.98
CA PRO A 240 -18.03 11.38 -0.94
C PRO A 240 -19.55 11.31 -1.20
N GLY A 241 -20.35 11.97 -0.34
CA GLY A 241 -21.79 12.00 -0.47
C GLY A 241 -22.54 10.74 -0.01
N GLU A 242 -21.83 9.67 0.33
CA GLU A 242 -22.45 8.46 0.86
C GLU A 242 -22.93 8.70 2.31
N ARG A 243 -24.12 8.19 2.61
CA ARG A 243 -24.79 8.37 3.92
C ARG A 243 -25.09 7.07 4.65
N ARG A 244 -24.76 5.90 4.05
CA ARG A 244 -24.95 4.61 4.70
C ARG A 244 -24.14 4.53 5.97
N ASP A 245 -24.69 3.82 6.95
CA ASP A 245 -23.96 3.47 8.17
C ASP A 245 -22.72 2.62 7.84
N LEU A 246 -21.75 2.61 8.74
CA LEU A 246 -20.42 2.05 8.52
C LEU A 246 -20.16 0.85 9.41
N VAL A 247 -19.49 -0.13 8.82
CA VAL A 247 -18.82 -1.22 9.55
C VAL A 247 -17.33 -1.20 9.24
N LEU A 248 -16.52 -0.95 10.25
CA LEU A 248 -15.07 -0.91 10.17
C LEU A 248 -14.51 -2.18 10.81
N LEU A 249 -13.82 -3.02 10.03
CA LEU A 249 -13.27 -4.30 10.45
C LEU A 249 -11.74 -4.23 10.44
N ALA A 250 -11.15 -4.07 11.62
CA ALA A 250 -9.72 -3.89 11.80
C ALA A 250 -9.04 -5.14 12.39
N GLY A 251 -7.93 -5.57 11.81
CA GLY A 251 -7.06 -6.61 12.37
C GLY A 251 -5.70 -6.05 12.79
N GLY A 252 -5.33 -6.17 14.07
CA GLY A 252 -4.05 -5.67 14.55
C GLY A 252 -3.83 -4.19 14.25
N THR A 253 -2.73 -3.84 13.55
CA THR A 253 -2.44 -2.46 13.13
C THR A 253 -3.27 -1.97 11.93
N GLY A 254 -4.11 -2.83 11.33
CA GLY A 254 -5.19 -2.37 10.46
C GLY A 254 -6.20 -1.45 11.15
N LEU A 255 -6.05 -1.23 12.44
CA LEU A 255 -6.71 -0.18 13.19
C LEU A 255 -6.35 1.22 12.65
N ALA A 256 -5.15 1.45 12.16
CA ALA A 256 -4.66 2.78 11.76
C ALA A 256 -5.61 3.51 10.78
N PRO A 257 -5.94 2.98 9.59
CA PRO A 257 -6.90 3.62 8.70
C PRO A 257 -8.29 3.79 9.34
N MET A 258 -8.74 2.82 10.14
CA MET A 258 -10.07 2.90 10.77
C MET A 258 -10.14 4.00 11.83
N LYS A 259 -9.07 4.22 12.59
CA LYS A 259 -8.95 5.33 13.52
C LYS A 259 -9.02 6.67 12.80
N ALA A 260 -8.28 6.82 11.68
CA ALA A 260 -8.32 8.04 10.87
C ALA A 260 -9.74 8.32 10.31
N LEU A 261 -10.46 7.27 9.83
CA LEU A 261 -11.84 7.41 9.38
C LEU A 261 -12.78 7.85 10.52
N VAL A 262 -12.61 7.29 11.72
CA VAL A 262 -13.39 7.70 12.91
C VAL A 262 -13.11 9.16 13.28
N GLU A 263 -11.85 9.60 13.22
CA GLU A 263 -11.48 11.00 13.45
C GLU A 263 -12.12 11.93 12.39
N GLN A 264 -12.13 11.53 11.12
CA GLN A 264 -12.80 12.27 10.05
C GLN A 264 -14.30 12.38 10.31
N LEU A 265 -14.98 11.27 10.59
CA LEU A 265 -16.42 11.28 10.91
C LEU A 265 -16.73 12.15 12.13
N ARG A 266 -15.88 12.14 13.15
CA ARG A 266 -16.02 13.02 14.32
C ARG A 266 -15.89 14.50 13.94
N ALA A 267 -14.91 14.83 13.10
CA ALA A 267 -14.74 16.22 12.61
C ALA A 267 -15.93 16.69 11.77
N GLU A 268 -16.59 15.77 11.07
CA GLU A 268 -17.82 16.00 10.29
C GLU A 268 -19.10 16.02 11.14
N GLY A 269 -19.00 15.87 12.48
CA GLY A 269 -20.14 15.88 13.39
C GLY A 269 -20.81 14.52 13.62
N GLY A 270 -20.19 13.42 13.20
CA GLY A 270 -20.69 12.04 13.40
C GLY A 270 -21.99 11.74 12.65
N PRO A 271 -22.06 12.01 11.33
CA PRO A 271 -23.32 11.95 10.58
C PRO A 271 -23.79 10.51 10.30
N ARG A 272 -22.94 9.51 10.55
CA ARG A 272 -23.16 8.10 10.19
C ARG A 272 -22.93 7.20 11.41
N ARG A 273 -23.86 6.31 11.71
CA ARG A 273 -23.62 5.28 12.73
C ARG A 273 -22.50 4.37 12.28
N THR A 274 -21.55 4.13 13.18
CA THR A 274 -20.33 3.41 12.86
C THR A 274 -20.09 2.32 13.90
N HIS A 275 -19.94 1.09 13.43
CA HIS A 275 -19.49 -0.05 14.23
C HIS A 275 -18.03 -0.34 13.90
N LEU A 276 -17.15 -0.17 14.87
CA LEU A 276 -15.74 -0.53 14.73
C LEU A 276 -15.44 -1.81 15.51
N PHE A 277 -15.21 -2.88 14.79
CA PHE A 277 -14.73 -4.15 15.31
C PHE A 277 -13.21 -4.22 15.18
N TRP A 278 -12.52 -4.38 16.30
CA TRP A 278 -11.07 -4.44 16.30
C TRP A 278 -10.59 -5.78 16.85
N GLY A 279 -10.14 -6.67 15.95
CA GLY A 279 -9.70 -8.01 16.24
C GLY A 279 -8.19 -8.12 16.42
N VAL A 280 -7.79 -8.80 17.49
CA VAL A 280 -6.41 -9.22 17.76
C VAL A 280 -6.40 -10.67 18.23
N ARG A 281 -5.22 -11.28 18.37
CA ARG A 281 -5.13 -12.65 18.88
C ARG A 281 -5.31 -12.70 20.38
N ARG A 282 -4.68 -11.77 21.11
CA ARG A 282 -4.68 -11.72 22.57
C ARG A 282 -4.92 -10.28 23.05
N GLN A 283 -5.52 -10.11 24.21
CA GLN A 283 -5.89 -8.81 24.79
C GLN A 283 -4.71 -7.84 24.88
N ARG A 284 -3.52 -8.32 25.22
CA ARG A 284 -2.29 -7.51 25.28
C ARG A 284 -1.91 -6.88 23.92
N GLU A 285 -2.46 -7.35 22.81
CA GLU A 285 -2.24 -6.82 21.47
C GLU A 285 -3.20 -5.67 21.12
N LEU A 286 -4.15 -5.35 21.99
CA LEU A 286 -5.03 -4.16 21.87
C LEU A 286 -4.26 -2.89 22.27
N TYR A 287 -3.20 -2.60 21.52
CA TYR A 287 -2.16 -1.62 21.83
C TYR A 287 -2.66 -0.16 21.94
N ASP A 288 -3.79 0.18 21.36
CA ASP A 288 -4.38 1.54 21.34
C ASP A 288 -5.80 1.56 21.94
N LEU A 289 -6.16 0.56 22.76
CA LEU A 289 -7.52 0.40 23.29
C LEU A 289 -7.99 1.62 24.07
N GLN A 290 -7.13 2.18 24.93
CA GLN A 290 -7.48 3.36 25.74
C GLN A 290 -7.81 4.57 24.86
N ALA A 291 -7.01 4.83 23.81
CA ALA A 291 -7.26 5.93 22.88
C ALA A 291 -8.57 5.72 22.11
N MET A 292 -8.83 4.49 21.66
CA MET A 292 -10.08 4.17 20.96
C MET A 292 -11.31 4.26 21.87
N GLN A 293 -11.21 3.83 23.13
CA GLN A 293 -12.27 4.01 24.13
C GLN A 293 -12.54 5.49 24.40
N HIS A 294 -11.47 6.31 24.45
CA HIS A 294 -11.63 7.76 24.60
C HIS A 294 -12.33 8.38 23.39
N LEU A 295 -11.99 7.97 22.16
CA LEU A 295 -12.70 8.40 20.94
C LEU A 295 -14.17 7.99 20.94
N ALA A 296 -14.48 6.79 21.42
CA ALA A 296 -15.86 6.30 21.49
C ALA A 296 -16.67 6.94 22.64
N HIS A 297 -15.99 7.37 23.71
CA HIS A 297 -16.66 8.00 24.85
C HIS A 297 -17.34 9.30 24.45
N GLY A 298 -18.64 9.44 24.75
CA GLY A 298 -19.45 10.61 24.37
C GLY A 298 -19.84 10.66 22.89
N SER A 299 -19.53 9.64 22.09
CA SER A 299 -19.88 9.54 20.67
C SER A 299 -21.02 8.53 20.47
N ALA A 300 -22.28 8.98 20.58
CA ALA A 300 -23.45 8.10 20.44
C ALA A 300 -23.56 7.39 19.07
N TRP A 301 -22.86 7.91 18.07
CA TRP A 301 -22.80 7.37 16.71
C TRP A 301 -21.71 6.27 16.53
N LEU A 302 -20.76 6.15 17.47
CA LEU A 302 -19.63 5.19 17.37
C LEU A 302 -19.76 4.08 18.41
N ARG A 303 -19.81 2.84 17.95
CA ARG A 303 -19.73 1.63 18.77
C ARG A 303 -18.39 0.93 18.54
N LEU A 304 -17.54 0.91 19.55
CA LEU A 304 -16.27 0.15 19.56
C LEU A 304 -16.51 -1.25 20.13
N VAL A 305 -16.10 -2.29 19.37
CA VAL A 305 -16.19 -3.69 19.77
C VAL A 305 -14.80 -4.35 19.62
N PRO A 306 -13.96 -4.31 20.68
CA PRO A 306 -12.70 -5.03 20.67
C PRO A 306 -12.96 -6.54 20.79
N CYS A 307 -12.18 -7.37 20.08
CA CYS A 307 -12.30 -8.81 20.13
C CYS A 307 -10.96 -9.53 20.08
N VAL A 308 -10.94 -10.74 20.69
CA VAL A 308 -9.75 -11.60 20.79
C VAL A 308 -10.07 -13.01 20.30
N SER A 309 -9.15 -13.58 19.51
CA SER A 309 -9.39 -14.87 18.85
C SER A 309 -8.68 -16.07 19.46
N GLN A 310 -7.69 -15.87 20.35
CA GLN A 310 -6.86 -16.94 20.91
C GLN A 310 -6.92 -17.02 22.45
N GLU A 311 -7.83 -16.30 23.06
CA GLU A 311 -8.09 -16.38 24.51
C GLU A 311 -9.55 -16.04 24.80
N LEU A 312 -10.01 -16.42 26.00
CA LEU A 312 -11.34 -16.01 26.48
C LEU A 312 -11.23 -14.59 27.05
N ALA A 313 -12.18 -13.75 26.70
CA ALA A 313 -12.25 -12.40 27.23
C ALA A 313 -12.77 -12.41 28.69
N PRO A 314 -12.05 -11.79 29.65
CA PRO A 314 -12.35 -11.98 31.06
C PRO A 314 -13.55 -11.19 31.58
N ASP A 315 -13.96 -10.09 30.93
CA ASP A 315 -14.85 -9.09 31.55
C ASP A 315 -16.08 -8.66 30.73
N GLY A 316 -16.39 -9.37 29.64
CA GLY A 316 -17.54 -9.04 28.77
C GLY A 316 -17.44 -7.70 27.98
N ARG A 317 -16.36 -6.93 28.18
CA ARG A 317 -16.09 -5.70 27.43
C ARG A 317 -15.34 -5.96 26.12
N ILE A 318 -14.69 -7.10 26.06
CA ILE A 318 -13.97 -7.61 24.89
C ILE A 318 -14.70 -8.89 24.49
N GLU A 319 -14.96 -9.06 23.19
CA GLU A 319 -15.66 -10.26 22.70
C GLU A 319 -14.65 -11.35 22.28
N THR A 320 -15.05 -12.61 22.42
CA THR A 320 -14.26 -13.76 21.98
C THR A 320 -14.65 -14.16 20.56
N GLY A 321 -13.64 -14.33 19.70
CA GLY A 321 -13.79 -14.73 18.30
C GLY A 321 -12.91 -13.91 17.37
N THR A 322 -12.84 -14.31 16.09
CA THR A 322 -12.22 -13.47 15.07
C THR A 322 -13.06 -12.22 14.83
N VAL A 323 -12.46 -11.19 14.23
CA VAL A 323 -13.19 -9.94 13.91
C VAL A 323 -14.42 -10.23 13.03
N LEU A 324 -14.32 -11.21 12.13
CA LEU A 324 -15.44 -11.64 11.29
C LEU A 324 -16.55 -12.30 12.11
N ASP A 325 -16.21 -13.28 12.97
CA ASP A 325 -17.19 -14.00 13.79
C ASP A 325 -17.96 -13.02 14.68
N VAL A 326 -17.23 -12.10 15.30
CA VAL A 326 -17.85 -11.07 16.17
C VAL A 326 -18.74 -10.15 15.35
N ALA A 327 -18.24 -9.63 14.23
CA ALA A 327 -19.05 -8.74 13.38
C ALA A 327 -20.34 -9.41 12.87
N LEU A 328 -20.28 -10.70 12.49
CA LEU A 328 -21.46 -11.41 12.02
C LEU A 328 -22.50 -11.66 13.12
N ARG A 329 -22.11 -11.74 14.39
CA ARG A 329 -23.06 -11.80 15.52
C ARG A 329 -23.82 -10.51 15.73
N HIS A 330 -23.25 -9.38 15.31
CA HIS A 330 -23.86 -8.04 15.43
C HIS A 330 -24.63 -7.60 14.18
N GLY A 331 -24.48 -8.32 13.04
CA GLY A 331 -25.15 -8.02 11.78
C GLY A 331 -26.67 -8.17 11.79
N PRO A 332 -27.34 -8.02 10.66
CA PRO A 332 -26.82 -8.03 9.29
C PRO A 332 -26.20 -6.70 8.82
N TRP A 333 -25.32 -6.75 7.78
CA TRP A 333 -24.58 -5.60 7.27
C TRP A 333 -24.84 -5.30 5.78
N ALA A 334 -25.92 -5.80 5.23
CA ALA A 334 -26.24 -5.69 3.80
C ALA A 334 -26.36 -4.22 3.31
N ASP A 335 -26.84 -3.33 4.20
CA ASP A 335 -27.08 -1.92 3.89
C ASP A 335 -25.96 -0.99 4.38
N HIS A 336 -24.82 -1.53 4.83
CA HIS A 336 -23.69 -0.76 5.36
C HIS A 336 -22.52 -0.72 4.38
N GLU A 337 -21.76 0.38 4.37
CA GLU A 337 -20.41 0.33 3.81
C GLU A 337 -19.48 -0.39 4.79
N VAL A 338 -18.80 -1.42 4.29
CA VAL A 338 -17.90 -2.29 5.09
C VAL A 338 -16.46 -2.01 4.69
N TYR A 339 -15.66 -1.53 5.61
CA TYR A 339 -14.23 -1.29 5.43
C TYR A 339 -13.42 -2.37 6.14
N VAL A 340 -12.46 -2.97 5.46
CA VAL A 340 -11.65 -4.09 6.00
C VAL A 340 -10.17 -3.77 5.86
N CYS A 341 -9.43 -3.80 6.97
CA CYS A 341 -7.98 -3.65 6.97
C CYS A 341 -7.32 -4.55 8.00
N GLY A 342 -6.19 -5.16 7.63
CA GLY A 342 -5.44 -6.08 8.48
C GLY A 342 -4.44 -6.90 7.68
N SER A 343 -4.02 -8.06 8.21
CA SER A 343 -3.15 -8.97 7.45
C SER A 343 -3.88 -9.50 6.19
N PRO A 344 -3.14 -9.81 5.11
CA PRO A 344 -3.75 -10.31 3.87
C PRO A 344 -4.67 -11.52 4.07
N ALA A 345 -4.28 -12.46 4.94
CA ALA A 345 -5.11 -13.63 5.25
C ALA A 345 -6.42 -13.24 5.95
N MET A 346 -6.35 -12.31 6.93
CA MET A 346 -7.54 -11.80 7.63
C MET A 346 -8.44 -11.03 6.67
N VAL A 347 -7.89 -10.16 5.82
CA VAL A 347 -8.67 -9.38 4.84
C VAL A 347 -9.42 -10.32 3.90
N ARG A 348 -8.74 -11.29 3.26
CA ARG A 348 -9.40 -12.26 2.37
C ARG A 348 -10.51 -13.04 3.07
N ALA A 349 -10.26 -13.56 4.27
CA ALA A 349 -11.26 -14.29 5.03
C ALA A 349 -12.48 -13.44 5.39
N THR A 350 -12.22 -12.19 5.83
CA THR A 350 -13.28 -11.26 6.25
C THR A 350 -14.10 -10.77 5.07
N VAL A 351 -13.48 -10.34 3.98
CA VAL A 351 -14.17 -9.94 2.75
C VAL A 351 -15.04 -11.07 2.21
N GLY A 352 -14.49 -12.30 2.11
CA GLY A 352 -15.27 -13.48 1.70
C GLY A 352 -16.43 -13.78 2.65
N GLY A 353 -16.25 -13.60 3.95
CA GLY A 353 -17.27 -13.84 4.96
C GLY A 353 -18.43 -12.84 4.91
N VAL A 354 -18.14 -11.55 4.85
CA VAL A 354 -19.20 -10.49 4.80
C VAL A 354 -19.99 -10.56 3.49
N ARG A 355 -19.34 -10.91 2.36
CA ARG A 355 -20.03 -11.15 1.08
C ARG A 355 -20.99 -12.32 1.15
N ARG A 356 -20.56 -13.46 1.71
CA ARG A 356 -21.44 -14.62 1.93
C ARG A 356 -22.60 -14.32 2.87
N ALA A 357 -22.41 -13.38 3.80
CA ALA A 357 -23.46 -12.92 4.71
C ALA A 357 -24.41 -11.88 4.07
N GLY A 358 -24.26 -11.58 2.78
CA GLY A 358 -25.18 -10.75 2.01
C GLY A 358 -24.76 -9.29 1.80
N THR A 359 -23.54 -8.88 2.19
CA THR A 359 -23.05 -7.53 1.87
C THR A 359 -22.68 -7.44 0.39
N PRO A 360 -23.25 -6.50 -0.39
CA PRO A 360 -22.94 -6.33 -1.82
C PRO A 360 -21.47 -5.97 -2.05
N ASP A 361 -20.88 -6.47 -3.13
CA ASP A 361 -19.46 -6.23 -3.48
C ASP A 361 -19.13 -4.75 -3.57
N GLY A 362 -19.99 -3.94 -4.14
CA GLY A 362 -19.82 -2.50 -4.27
C GLY A 362 -19.79 -1.73 -2.95
N LEU A 363 -20.19 -2.36 -1.83
CA LEU A 363 -20.16 -1.76 -0.49
C LEU A 363 -18.99 -2.26 0.36
N VAL A 364 -18.18 -3.22 -0.13
CA VAL A 364 -17.01 -3.73 0.61
C VAL A 364 -15.76 -3.04 0.12
N ARG A 365 -15.11 -2.31 1.01
CA ARG A 365 -13.89 -1.52 0.78
C ARG A 365 -12.70 -2.20 1.48
N PHE A 366 -11.66 -2.48 0.74
CA PHE A 366 -10.40 -3.04 1.28
C PHE A 366 -9.26 -2.76 0.31
N GLU A 367 -8.05 -2.72 0.81
CA GLU A 367 -6.86 -2.77 -0.04
C GLU A 367 -6.50 -4.24 -0.27
N ASP A 368 -6.48 -4.63 -1.53
CA ASP A 368 -5.87 -5.87 -1.92
C ASP A 368 -4.36 -5.65 -1.95
N LEU A 369 -3.75 -5.86 -0.81
CA LEU A 369 -2.30 -5.98 -0.71
C LEU A 369 -1.96 -7.31 -1.37
N GLY A 370 -1.95 -7.32 -2.72
CA GLY A 370 -1.55 -8.48 -3.51
C GLY A 370 -0.22 -9.03 -3.01
N SER A 371 0.18 -10.20 -3.45
CA SER A 371 1.43 -10.88 -3.11
C SER A 371 2.71 -10.05 -3.28
N GLU A 372 2.60 -8.84 -3.82
CA GLU A 372 3.71 -7.89 -4.04
C GLU A 372 4.06 -7.02 -2.83
N GLU A 373 3.16 -6.90 -1.83
CA GLU A 373 3.40 -6.11 -0.62
C GLU A 373 3.44 -6.95 0.66
N ALA A 374 3.30 -8.26 0.55
CA ALA A 374 3.59 -9.13 1.68
C ALA A 374 5.09 -8.98 2.03
N PRO A 375 5.41 -8.50 3.24
CA PRO A 375 6.80 -8.42 3.66
C PRO A 375 7.36 -9.84 3.74
N THR A 376 8.28 -10.18 2.88
CA THR A 376 9.27 -11.23 3.13
C THR A 376 10.46 -10.64 3.87
#